data_ae83c42cb4c3e4da1606b56a0b52de9d
#
_entry.id   ae83c42cb4c3e4da1606b56a0b52de9d
#
_cell.length_a   1.000
_cell.length_b   1.000
_cell.length_c   1.000
_cell.angle_alpha   90.00
_cell.angle_beta   90.00
_cell.angle_gamma   90.00
#
_symmetry.space_group_name_H-M   'P 1'
#
loop_
_entity.id
_entity.type
_entity.pdbx_description
1 polymer ?
#
loop_
_entity_poly.entity_id
_entity_poly.type
_entity_poly.pdbx_seq_one_letter_code
_entity_poly.pdbx_strand_id
1 'polypeptide(L)'
;MGDDGIIQKAKEAAETTRRASAEEEMNRLVLEYQLAKSDENFEDFLQEKINEGRINGATDNGDGTVTISKRVDGKDYTITVKKPSSSAQSIKIKGKRVVANEDGTGENLGEASTSKGKILYIMIDSSISGGTTTVSPQVPYAVTENGTYKFTVTGTVNGTAYTKEVSVEVNQFKNSILEDINIKIGDSVNYTYDSAGSYSLSSAYSGYSNQTIAQTTGLTWKVLNVDKENDTVDIISTNPTSSTVYFKGILGYNNGPYFMNEICKAQYSNKTLGVEARNINLLDMEKHLTPTGIKSRNEYNKGDSTYAKYGTTKTYTSNTKYPSLYANQKGAGPNVSTISQPDITKGNDPYEESKPIVQKNTTEPTNDSTYGTGSPLTVTQTYYNISINDTNYGTASSILANSTYFWVAARYVGTSSSTAIFGLRFARTDTYGGYMFFSGGDTDGINYALRPIVSLPSRLLTGEPTNGAWNLSK
;
A
#
# COMPACT_ATOMS: atom_id res chain seq x y z
N MET A 1 68.12 -19.10 -60.36
CA MET A 1 67.50 -18.17 -59.42
C MET A 1 66.71 -19.04 -58.48
N GLY A 2 67.23 -19.18 -57.30
CA GLY A 2 66.96 -20.26 -56.40
C GLY A 2 65.67 -20.09 -55.60
N ASP A 3 65.25 -21.15 -54.95
CA ASP A 3 64.09 -21.29 -54.03
C ASP A 3 63.96 -20.20 -52.99
N ASP A 4 65.09 -19.56 -52.57
CA ASP A 4 65.14 -18.47 -51.60
C ASP A 4 64.38 -17.26 -52.07
N GLY A 5 64.33 -16.93 -53.37
CA GLY A 5 63.61 -15.83 -53.91
C GLY A 5 62.04 -15.98 -53.90
N ILE A 6 61.58 -17.23 -54.08
CA ILE A 6 60.18 -17.56 -54.03
C ILE A 6 59.66 -17.56 -52.55
N ILE A 7 60.47 -18.12 -51.64
CA ILE A 7 60.21 -18.13 -50.22
C ILE A 7 60.16 -16.70 -49.65
N GLN A 8 61.08 -15.82 -50.06
CA GLN A 8 61.13 -14.44 -49.68
C GLN A 8 59.84 -13.65 -50.16
N LYS A 9 59.50 -13.83 -51.44
CA LYS A 9 58.29 -13.23 -51.96
C LYS A 9 57.00 -13.74 -51.30
N ALA A 10 56.93 -15.02 -50.94
CA ALA A 10 55.83 -15.59 -50.21
C ALA A 10 55.73 -15.00 -48.77
N LYS A 11 56.86 -14.79 -48.09
CA LYS A 11 56.92 -14.13 -46.77
C LYS A 11 56.47 -12.69 -46.87
N GLU A 12 56.87 -11.95 -47.87
CA GLU A 12 56.50 -10.55 -48.11
C GLU A 12 54.99 -10.45 -48.44
N ALA A 13 54.44 -11.34 -49.25
CA ALA A 13 53.02 -11.39 -49.54
C ALA A 13 52.18 -11.72 -48.29
N ALA A 14 52.63 -12.70 -47.48
CA ALA A 14 51.97 -13.03 -46.21
C ALA A 14 52.01 -11.87 -45.24
N GLU A 15 53.12 -11.16 -45.14
CA GLU A 15 53.25 -9.94 -44.29
C GLU A 15 52.32 -8.83 -44.75
N THR A 16 52.25 -8.60 -46.07
CA THR A 16 51.31 -7.60 -46.67
C THR A 16 49.88 -7.95 -46.36
N THR A 17 49.49 -9.22 -46.47
CA THR A 17 48.15 -9.70 -46.14
C THR A 17 47.80 -9.51 -44.67
N ARG A 18 48.70 -9.88 -43.75
CA ARG A 18 48.50 -9.69 -42.30
C ARG A 18 48.31 -8.22 -41.93
N ARG A 19 49.18 -7.35 -42.50
CA ARG A 19 49.07 -5.91 -42.31
C ARG A 19 47.71 -5.39 -42.80
N ALA A 20 47.32 -5.74 -44.02
CA ALA A 20 46.04 -5.29 -44.58
C ALA A 20 44.84 -5.74 -43.71
N SER A 21 44.83 -6.98 -43.24
CA SER A 21 43.78 -7.50 -42.35
C SER A 21 43.72 -6.78 -41.00
N ALA A 22 44.93 -6.48 -40.42
CA ALA A 22 44.98 -5.73 -39.14
C ALA A 22 44.48 -4.29 -39.33
N GLU A 23 44.90 -3.62 -40.38
CA GLU A 23 44.52 -2.24 -40.71
C GLU A 23 43.00 -2.15 -41.01
N GLU A 24 42.42 -3.12 -41.74
CA GLU A 24 41.00 -3.20 -42.02
C GLU A 24 40.19 -3.32 -40.77
N GLU A 25 40.54 -4.20 -39.83
CA GLU A 25 39.83 -4.35 -38.55
C GLU A 25 39.91 -3.07 -37.71
N MET A 26 41.07 -2.44 -37.60
CA MET A 26 41.23 -1.20 -36.86
C MET A 26 40.45 -0.06 -37.49
N ASN A 27 40.41 0.07 -38.81
CA ASN A 27 39.59 1.07 -39.51
C ASN A 27 38.08 0.79 -39.36
N ARG A 28 37.72 -0.51 -39.33
CA ARG A 28 36.32 -0.90 -39.09
C ARG A 28 35.83 -0.45 -37.70
N LEU A 29 36.68 -0.51 -36.68
CA LEU A 29 36.36 -0.01 -35.36
C LEU A 29 36.09 1.51 -35.34
N VAL A 30 36.89 2.29 -36.07
CA VAL A 30 36.69 3.72 -36.22
C VAL A 30 35.31 4.02 -36.87
N LEU A 31 34.97 3.27 -37.90
CA LEU A 31 33.65 3.38 -38.56
C LEU A 31 32.52 2.92 -37.64
N GLU A 32 32.72 1.83 -36.91
CA GLU A 32 31.77 1.32 -35.92
C GLU A 32 31.44 2.37 -34.86
N TYR A 33 32.46 3.05 -34.30
CA TYR A 33 32.26 4.17 -33.38
C TYR A 33 31.52 5.33 -34.01
N GLN A 34 31.87 5.72 -35.23
CA GLN A 34 31.20 6.83 -35.95
C GLN A 34 29.72 6.52 -36.29
N LEU A 35 29.41 5.24 -36.56
CA LEU A 35 28.05 4.79 -36.90
C LEU A 35 27.21 4.50 -35.67
N ALA A 36 27.84 4.09 -34.57
CA ALA A 36 27.13 3.68 -33.35
C ALA A 36 26.42 4.85 -32.66
N LYS A 37 26.71 6.11 -32.99
CA LYS A 37 26.20 7.31 -32.27
C LYS A 37 26.33 7.15 -30.76
N SER A 38 27.44 6.54 -30.32
CA SER A 38 27.71 6.23 -28.91
C SER A 38 27.95 7.51 -28.11
N ASP A 39 27.46 7.53 -26.85
CA ASP A 39 27.75 8.61 -25.89
C ASP A 39 29.12 8.48 -25.25
N GLU A 40 29.74 7.36 -25.49
CA GLU A 40 31.06 7.02 -25.03
C GLU A 40 32.09 7.82 -25.78
N ASN A 41 33.12 8.31 -25.10
CA ASN A 41 34.23 8.91 -25.82
C ASN A 41 35.00 7.82 -26.60
N PHE A 42 35.77 8.25 -27.59
CA PHE A 42 36.42 7.33 -28.49
C PHE A 42 37.46 6.46 -27.78
N GLU A 43 38.12 7.00 -26.77
CA GLU A 43 39.10 6.29 -25.94
C GLU A 43 38.44 5.17 -25.10
N ASP A 44 37.30 5.43 -24.48
CA ASP A 44 36.53 4.46 -23.69
C ASP A 44 36.00 3.35 -24.58
N PHE A 45 35.49 3.67 -25.76
CA PHE A 45 35.09 2.69 -26.78
C PHE A 45 36.28 1.78 -27.16
N LEU A 46 37.44 2.38 -27.44
CA LEU A 46 38.65 1.57 -27.78
C LEU A 46 39.09 0.71 -26.61
N GLN A 47 38.98 1.18 -25.37
CA GLN A 47 39.27 0.39 -24.19
C GLN A 47 38.34 -0.83 -24.06
N GLU A 48 37.07 -0.67 -24.38
CA GLU A 48 36.12 -1.80 -24.45
C GLU A 48 36.59 -2.82 -25.50
N LYS A 49 37.03 -2.36 -26.69
CA LYS A 49 37.49 -3.24 -27.76
C LYS A 49 38.84 -3.93 -27.44
N ILE A 50 39.65 -3.34 -26.59
CA ILE A 50 40.81 -4.00 -26.00
C ILE A 50 40.38 -5.14 -25.08
N ASN A 51 39.39 -4.89 -24.21
CA ASN A 51 38.85 -5.90 -23.29
C ASN A 51 38.17 -7.06 -24.02
N GLU A 52 37.54 -6.79 -25.17
CA GLU A 52 36.96 -7.79 -26.09
C GLU A 52 38.05 -8.59 -26.87
N GLY A 53 39.31 -8.19 -26.82
CA GLY A 53 40.40 -8.82 -27.55
C GLY A 53 40.42 -8.52 -29.06
N ARG A 54 39.69 -7.52 -29.51
CA ARG A 54 39.64 -7.11 -30.93
C ARG A 54 40.87 -6.34 -31.36
N ILE A 55 41.44 -5.57 -30.45
CA ILE A 55 42.69 -4.83 -30.60
C ILE A 55 43.56 -5.06 -29.36
N ASN A 56 44.84 -4.71 -29.43
CA ASN A 56 45.80 -4.93 -28.35
C ASN A 56 46.16 -3.65 -27.57
N GLY A 57 45.89 -2.49 -28.15
CA GLY A 57 46.15 -1.23 -27.48
C GLY A 57 45.64 -0.03 -28.26
N ALA A 58 45.42 1.06 -27.53
CA ALA A 58 45.12 2.38 -28.08
C ALA A 58 45.89 3.43 -27.26
N THR A 59 46.54 4.39 -27.95
CA THR A 59 47.29 5.46 -27.30
C THR A 59 46.84 6.80 -27.84
N ASP A 60 46.40 7.70 -26.96
CA ASP A 60 46.17 9.07 -27.30
C ASP A 60 47.48 9.82 -27.51
N ASN A 61 47.66 10.39 -28.68
CA ASN A 61 48.88 11.10 -29.04
C ASN A 61 48.91 12.55 -28.53
N GLY A 62 47.78 13.07 -27.99
CA GLY A 62 47.65 14.43 -27.48
C GLY A 62 47.52 15.52 -28.57
N ASP A 63 47.62 15.16 -29.84
CA ASP A 63 47.54 16.04 -30.99
C ASP A 63 46.20 15.94 -31.75
N GLY A 64 45.22 15.28 -31.13
CA GLY A 64 43.93 15.00 -31.75
C GLY A 64 43.91 13.73 -32.59
N THR A 65 44.98 12.90 -32.46
CA THR A 65 45.03 11.57 -33.06
C THR A 65 45.16 10.46 -32.00
N VAL A 66 44.76 9.26 -32.39
CA VAL A 66 44.90 8.05 -31.58
C VAL A 66 45.64 6.99 -32.40
N THR A 67 46.65 6.37 -31.85
CA THR A 67 47.32 5.21 -32.42
C THR A 67 46.69 3.93 -31.88
N ILE A 68 46.10 3.12 -32.76
CA ILE A 68 45.48 1.83 -32.46
C ILE A 68 46.43 0.72 -32.85
N SER A 69 46.59 -0.31 -32.04
CA SER A 69 47.46 -1.45 -32.31
C SER A 69 46.70 -2.79 -32.30
N LYS A 70 47.04 -3.66 -33.25
CA LYS A 70 46.53 -5.05 -33.34
C LYS A 70 47.69 -6.01 -33.60
N ARG A 71 47.73 -7.09 -32.81
CA ARG A 71 48.72 -8.17 -32.97
C ARG A 71 48.16 -9.27 -33.83
N VAL A 72 48.89 -9.64 -34.87
CA VAL A 72 48.58 -10.77 -35.74
C VAL A 72 49.80 -11.62 -35.87
N ASP A 73 49.73 -12.90 -35.57
CA ASP A 73 50.82 -13.87 -35.60
C ASP A 73 52.09 -13.39 -34.87
N GLY A 74 51.92 -12.75 -33.69
CA GLY A 74 53.01 -12.30 -32.84
C GLY A 74 53.64 -10.96 -33.23
N LYS A 75 53.19 -10.31 -34.29
CA LYS A 75 53.67 -9.01 -34.77
C LYS A 75 52.62 -7.93 -34.61
N ASP A 76 53.03 -6.76 -34.11
CA ASP A 76 52.13 -5.62 -33.88
C ASP A 76 52.06 -4.75 -35.15
N TYR A 77 50.84 -4.44 -35.54
CA TYR A 77 50.49 -3.50 -36.59
C TYR A 77 49.77 -2.30 -35.99
N THR A 78 50.02 -1.12 -36.49
CA THR A 78 49.42 0.12 -35.95
C THR A 78 48.86 0.98 -37.06
N ILE A 79 47.78 1.66 -36.72
CA ILE A 79 47.29 2.80 -37.50
C ILE A 79 47.19 4.03 -36.58
N THR A 80 47.40 5.21 -37.17
CA THR A 80 47.10 6.46 -36.49
C THR A 80 45.94 7.12 -37.17
N VAL A 81 44.87 7.37 -36.40
CA VAL A 81 43.63 7.94 -36.90
C VAL A 81 43.35 9.26 -36.20
N LYS A 82 42.74 10.20 -36.90
CA LYS A 82 42.17 11.39 -36.27
C LYS A 82 41.08 10.95 -35.33
N LYS A 83 41.10 11.45 -34.10
CA LYS A 83 39.96 11.23 -33.20
C LYS A 83 38.71 11.69 -33.92
N PRO A 84 37.68 10.83 -34.05
CA PRO A 84 36.41 11.27 -34.55
C PRO A 84 35.96 12.43 -33.67
N SER A 85 35.66 13.58 -34.29
CA SER A 85 35.19 14.72 -33.51
C SER A 85 33.93 14.32 -32.80
N SER A 86 33.91 14.43 -31.47
CA SER A 86 32.74 14.25 -30.61
C SER A 86 31.69 15.36 -30.78
N SER A 87 31.65 15.97 -31.99
CA SER A 87 30.69 17.02 -32.32
C SER A 87 29.30 16.51 -32.74
N ALA A 88 29.04 15.22 -32.65
CA ALA A 88 27.67 14.74 -32.66
C ALA A 88 27.02 15.15 -31.33
N GLN A 89 26.06 16.05 -31.37
CA GLN A 89 25.23 16.38 -30.23
C GLN A 89 24.60 15.09 -29.73
N SER A 90 25.01 14.63 -28.55
CA SER A 90 24.52 13.37 -27.99
C SER A 90 23.74 13.62 -26.71
N ILE A 91 22.66 12.85 -26.55
CA ILE A 91 21.84 12.89 -25.35
C ILE A 91 22.57 12.09 -24.27
N LYS A 92 22.86 12.72 -23.13
CA LYS A 92 23.41 12.09 -21.95
C LYS A 92 22.29 11.66 -21.00
N ILE A 93 22.24 10.40 -20.64
CA ILE A 93 21.36 9.90 -19.56
C ILE A 93 22.16 10.01 -18.26
N LYS A 94 21.73 10.92 -17.38
CA LYS A 94 22.41 11.19 -16.09
C LYS A 94 21.98 10.22 -15.01
N GLY A 95 20.78 9.68 -15.12
CA GLY A 95 20.25 8.73 -14.14
C GLY A 95 18.96 8.08 -14.59
N LYS A 96 18.79 6.85 -14.13
CA LYS A 96 17.54 6.08 -14.20
C LYS A 96 17.24 5.63 -12.78
N ARG A 97 16.03 5.84 -12.31
CA ARG A 97 15.63 5.45 -10.96
C ARG A 97 14.16 5.08 -10.90
N VAL A 98 13.82 4.20 -9.96
CA VAL A 98 12.46 3.82 -9.62
C VAL A 98 12.19 4.32 -8.21
N VAL A 99 11.15 5.11 -8.03
CA VAL A 99 10.81 5.77 -6.75
C VAL A 99 9.38 5.49 -6.35
N ALA A 100 9.08 5.66 -5.07
CA ALA A 100 7.73 5.43 -4.53
C ALA A 100 6.79 6.65 -4.66
N ASN A 101 7.34 7.86 -4.78
CA ASN A 101 6.55 9.09 -4.76
C ASN A 101 6.06 9.49 -6.15
N GLU A 102 4.79 9.88 -6.26
CA GLU A 102 4.14 10.28 -7.51
C GLU A 102 4.78 11.52 -8.16
N ASP A 103 5.32 12.42 -7.36
CA ASP A 103 6.04 13.61 -7.84
C ASP A 103 7.45 13.32 -8.35
N GLY A 104 7.85 12.03 -8.35
CA GLY A 104 9.18 11.59 -8.76
C GLY A 104 10.28 11.92 -7.75
N THR A 105 9.94 12.42 -6.57
CA THR A 105 10.89 12.62 -5.47
C THR A 105 11.13 11.32 -4.71
N GLY A 106 12.21 11.29 -3.95
CA GLY A 106 12.58 10.13 -3.14
C GLY A 106 13.85 9.44 -3.66
N GLU A 107 14.33 8.53 -2.83
CA GLU A 107 15.52 7.74 -3.17
C GLU A 107 15.17 6.68 -4.22
N ASN A 108 16.19 6.33 -5.02
CA ASN A 108 16.08 5.18 -5.91
C ASN A 108 15.90 3.91 -5.07
N LEU A 109 14.81 3.20 -5.30
CA LEU A 109 14.51 1.97 -4.58
C LEU A 109 15.56 0.87 -4.80
N GLY A 110 16.31 0.94 -5.92
CA GLY A 110 17.33 -0.05 -6.22
C GLY A 110 16.78 -1.47 -6.19
N GLU A 111 17.28 -2.31 -5.30
CA GLU A 111 16.81 -3.67 -5.08
C GLU A 111 15.71 -3.76 -3.99
N ALA A 112 15.29 -2.63 -3.41
CA ALA A 112 14.25 -2.64 -2.40
C ALA A 112 12.94 -3.17 -2.99
N SER A 113 12.32 -4.11 -2.27
CA SER A 113 11.08 -4.74 -2.74
C SER A 113 9.85 -3.99 -2.28
N THR A 114 8.84 -3.99 -3.13
CA THR A 114 7.48 -3.53 -2.80
C THR A 114 6.47 -4.62 -3.13
N SER A 115 5.31 -4.55 -2.48
CA SER A 115 4.22 -5.51 -2.73
C SER A 115 3.51 -5.20 -4.04
N LYS A 116 2.92 -6.22 -4.67
CA LYS A 116 1.96 -6.03 -5.77
C LYS A 116 0.83 -5.09 -5.33
N GLY A 117 0.31 -4.31 -6.26
CA GLY A 117 -0.77 -3.33 -5.99
C GLY A 117 -0.26 -1.95 -5.55
N LYS A 118 1.03 -1.80 -5.25
CA LYS A 118 1.66 -0.48 -5.13
C LYS A 118 1.94 0.09 -6.50
N ILE A 119 2.03 1.41 -6.56
CA ILE A 119 2.45 2.13 -7.76
C ILE A 119 3.87 2.61 -7.51
N LEU A 120 4.76 2.35 -8.45
CA LEU A 120 6.10 2.92 -8.49
C LEU A 120 6.20 3.84 -9.68
N TYR A 121 7.19 4.72 -9.65
CA TYR A 121 7.38 5.73 -10.70
C TYR A 121 8.79 5.67 -11.26
N ILE A 122 8.89 5.56 -12.59
CA ILE A 122 10.17 5.62 -13.30
C ILE A 122 10.52 7.06 -13.56
N MET A 123 11.77 7.41 -13.24
CA MET A 123 12.40 8.70 -13.51
C MET A 123 13.59 8.51 -14.44
N ILE A 124 13.74 9.40 -15.41
CA ILE A 124 14.89 9.47 -16.32
C ILE A 124 15.41 10.90 -16.35
N ASP A 125 16.62 11.07 -15.88
CA ASP A 125 17.34 12.34 -15.92
C ASP A 125 18.24 12.37 -17.14
N SER A 126 18.06 13.35 -18.00
CA SER A 126 18.80 13.46 -19.27
C SER A 126 19.21 14.90 -19.56
N SER A 127 20.22 15.06 -20.39
CA SER A 127 20.65 16.37 -20.88
C SER A 127 21.24 16.27 -22.28
N ILE A 128 21.26 17.39 -22.98
CA ILE A 128 21.98 17.58 -24.23
C ILE A 128 22.69 18.94 -24.17
N SER A 129 23.90 19.02 -24.69
CA SER A 129 24.68 20.26 -24.65
C SER A 129 24.04 21.33 -25.54
N GLY A 130 23.79 22.51 -24.95
CA GLY A 130 23.18 23.65 -25.68
C GLY A 130 21.71 23.47 -26.03
N GLY A 131 20.98 22.57 -25.39
CA GLY A 131 19.59 22.31 -25.68
C GLY A 131 18.79 21.79 -24.46
N THR A 132 17.57 21.36 -24.75
CA THR A 132 16.65 20.77 -23.79
C THR A 132 16.32 19.33 -24.16
N THR A 133 15.94 18.51 -23.17
CA THR A 133 15.49 17.13 -23.39
C THR A 133 14.06 16.93 -22.93
N THR A 134 13.34 16.04 -23.62
CA THR A 134 12.02 15.54 -23.24
C THR A 134 12.04 14.01 -23.25
N VAL A 135 11.18 13.39 -22.45
CA VAL A 135 11.07 11.92 -22.35
C VAL A 135 9.65 11.50 -22.73
N SER A 136 9.55 10.47 -23.55
CA SER A 136 8.26 9.88 -23.95
C SER A 136 8.31 8.36 -23.79
N PRO A 137 7.35 7.70 -23.08
CA PRO A 137 6.29 8.32 -22.28
C PRO A 137 6.81 9.30 -21.23
N GLN A 138 5.95 10.27 -20.84
CA GLN A 138 6.33 11.29 -19.87
C GLN A 138 6.70 10.67 -18.52
N VAL A 139 7.72 11.22 -17.88
CA VAL A 139 8.10 10.86 -16.50
C VAL A 139 7.65 11.97 -15.52
N PRO A 140 7.26 11.66 -14.27
CA PRO A 140 7.23 10.34 -13.63
C PRO A 140 6.27 9.37 -14.35
N TYR A 141 6.72 8.15 -14.65
CA TYR A 141 5.90 7.15 -15.34
C TYR A 141 5.48 6.06 -14.37
N ALA A 142 4.17 5.95 -14.13
CA ALA A 142 3.59 5.01 -13.19
C ALA A 142 3.67 3.56 -13.70
N VAL A 143 4.12 2.65 -12.86
CA VAL A 143 4.20 1.22 -13.11
C VAL A 143 3.65 0.42 -11.94
N THR A 144 3.04 -0.74 -12.22
CA THR A 144 2.40 -1.62 -11.23
C THR A 144 2.92 -3.05 -11.27
N GLU A 145 3.85 -3.35 -12.17
CA GLU A 145 4.40 -4.70 -12.36
C GLU A 145 5.87 -4.65 -12.80
N ASN A 146 6.56 -5.78 -12.60
CA ASN A 146 7.92 -5.95 -13.10
C ASN A 146 7.93 -6.02 -14.63
N GLY A 147 9.00 -5.47 -15.21
CA GLY A 147 9.17 -5.50 -16.66
C GLY A 147 10.24 -4.55 -17.13
N THR A 148 10.49 -4.57 -18.43
CA THR A 148 11.39 -3.62 -19.10
C THR A 148 10.56 -2.55 -19.80
N TYR A 149 10.67 -1.33 -19.32
CA TYR A 149 9.94 -0.17 -19.83
C TYR A 149 10.83 0.65 -20.74
N LYS A 150 10.34 0.94 -21.94
CA LYS A 150 11.10 1.65 -22.97
C LYS A 150 10.65 3.10 -23.09
N PHE A 151 11.62 3.97 -23.22
CA PHE A 151 11.41 5.42 -23.35
C PHE A 151 12.23 5.95 -24.51
N THR A 152 11.72 6.96 -25.17
CA THR A 152 12.48 7.76 -26.15
C THR A 152 12.80 9.11 -25.53
N VAL A 153 14.06 9.40 -25.38
CA VAL A 153 14.54 10.73 -24.99
C VAL A 153 14.81 11.54 -26.27
N THR A 154 14.17 12.70 -26.38
CA THR A 154 14.37 13.61 -27.48
C THR A 154 15.11 14.86 -26.98
N GLY A 155 16.26 15.15 -27.56
CA GLY A 155 17.02 16.36 -27.29
C GLY A 155 16.87 17.33 -28.46
N THR A 156 16.63 18.61 -28.21
CA THR A 156 16.52 19.64 -29.25
C THR A 156 17.58 20.69 -29.06
N VAL A 157 18.37 20.93 -30.08
CA VAL A 157 19.41 21.96 -30.12
C VAL A 157 19.27 22.76 -31.41
N ASN A 158 19.09 24.06 -31.30
CA ASN A 158 18.90 24.98 -32.43
C ASN A 158 17.86 24.48 -33.46
N GLY A 159 16.75 23.91 -32.97
CA GLY A 159 15.67 23.38 -33.79
C GLY A 159 15.91 22.00 -34.41
N THR A 160 17.08 21.40 -34.20
CA THR A 160 17.38 20.05 -34.66
C THR A 160 17.08 19.05 -33.53
N ALA A 161 16.31 18.01 -33.82
CA ALA A 161 15.96 16.95 -32.87
C ALA A 161 16.94 15.75 -32.95
N TYR A 162 17.34 15.28 -31.82
CA TYR A 162 18.14 14.06 -31.60
C TYR A 162 17.32 13.10 -30.74
N THR A 163 17.38 11.81 -30.97
CA THR A 163 16.63 10.83 -30.22
C THR A 163 17.54 9.76 -29.67
N LYS A 164 17.20 9.26 -28.47
CA LYS A 164 17.86 8.13 -27.83
C LYS A 164 16.85 7.23 -27.15
N GLU A 165 16.91 5.93 -27.42
CA GLU A 165 16.13 4.90 -26.73
C GLU A 165 16.75 4.59 -25.38
N VAL A 166 15.92 4.48 -24.34
CA VAL A 166 16.32 4.16 -22.98
C VAL A 166 15.39 3.09 -22.43
N SER A 167 15.96 2.02 -21.92
CA SER A 167 15.21 0.99 -21.20
C SER A 167 15.48 1.07 -19.70
N VAL A 168 14.41 0.94 -18.93
CA VAL A 168 14.47 0.83 -17.46
C VAL A 168 13.87 -0.49 -17.06
N GLU A 169 14.63 -1.29 -16.35
CA GLU A 169 14.15 -2.54 -15.77
C GLU A 169 13.54 -2.27 -14.40
N VAL A 170 12.32 -2.73 -14.20
CA VAL A 170 11.60 -2.71 -12.92
C VAL A 170 11.52 -4.15 -12.41
N ASN A 171 12.11 -4.42 -11.28
CA ASN A 171 12.16 -5.73 -10.63
C ASN A 171 11.79 -5.67 -9.13
N GLN A 172 11.27 -4.53 -8.69
CA GLN A 172 10.97 -4.23 -7.30
C GLN A 172 9.68 -4.90 -6.81
N PHE A 173 8.75 -5.25 -7.70
CA PHE A 173 7.52 -5.92 -7.29
C PHE A 173 7.82 -7.40 -7.02
N LYS A 174 7.73 -7.78 -5.76
CA LYS A 174 7.88 -9.19 -5.37
C LYS A 174 6.52 -9.82 -5.17
N ASN A 175 6.41 -11.07 -5.48
CA ASN A 175 5.26 -11.86 -5.07
C ASN A 175 5.20 -11.84 -3.54
N SER A 176 3.98 -11.76 -3.00
CA SER A 176 3.77 -11.92 -1.57
C SER A 176 4.33 -13.27 -1.12
N ILE A 177 5.03 -13.32 -0.01
CA ILE A 177 5.44 -14.61 0.57
C ILE A 177 4.21 -15.47 0.91
N LEU A 178 3.04 -14.84 1.03
CA LEU A 178 1.75 -15.52 1.23
C LEU A 178 1.31 -16.39 0.03
N GLU A 179 1.99 -16.29 -1.11
CA GLU A 179 1.82 -17.22 -2.23
C GLU A 179 2.59 -18.52 -2.01
N ASP A 180 3.69 -18.46 -1.27
CA ASP A 180 4.61 -19.58 -1.04
C ASP A 180 4.33 -20.34 0.26
N ILE A 181 3.61 -19.73 1.21
CA ILE A 181 3.26 -20.33 2.50
C ILE A 181 1.76 -20.67 2.55
N ASN A 182 1.44 -21.75 3.25
CA ASN A 182 0.06 -22.23 3.37
C ASN A 182 -0.65 -21.69 4.62
N ILE A 183 -0.54 -20.40 4.87
CA ILE A 183 -1.27 -19.74 5.95
C ILE A 183 -2.74 -19.54 5.57
N LYS A 184 -3.63 -19.81 6.51
CA LYS A 184 -5.08 -19.76 6.27
C LYS A 184 -5.85 -19.23 7.49
N ILE A 185 -7.07 -18.81 7.23
CA ILE A 185 -8.02 -18.37 8.26
C ILE A 185 -8.18 -19.47 9.30
N GLY A 186 -8.02 -19.11 10.57
CA GLY A 186 -8.10 -20.03 11.71
C GLY A 186 -6.77 -20.52 12.24
N ASP A 187 -5.69 -20.38 11.50
CA ASP A 187 -4.36 -20.73 11.97
C ASP A 187 -3.99 -19.93 13.22
N SER A 188 -3.27 -20.55 14.12
CA SER A 188 -2.77 -19.88 15.33
C SER A 188 -1.49 -19.10 15.02
N VAL A 189 -1.31 -17.97 15.70
CA VAL A 189 -0.11 -17.12 15.57
C VAL A 189 0.44 -16.79 16.95
N ASN A 190 1.73 -16.98 17.14
CA ASN A 190 2.45 -16.65 18.37
C ASN A 190 2.76 -15.14 18.39
N TYR A 191 1.72 -14.34 18.62
CA TYR A 191 1.84 -12.90 18.76
C TYR A 191 1.87 -12.51 20.24
N THR A 192 2.82 -11.66 20.60
CA THR A 192 2.93 -11.03 21.90
C THR A 192 2.88 -9.52 21.74
N TYR A 193 2.31 -8.84 22.72
CA TYR A 193 2.26 -7.38 22.78
C TYR A 193 3.23 -6.87 23.86
N ASP A 194 3.80 -5.70 23.63
CA ASP A 194 4.82 -5.08 24.51
C ASP A 194 4.35 -3.74 25.10
N SER A 195 3.04 -3.61 25.34
CA SER A 195 2.35 -2.39 25.70
C SER A 195 1.92 -2.33 27.16
N ALA A 196 1.44 -1.16 27.59
CA ALA A 196 1.14 -0.84 28.99
C ALA A 196 -0.09 -1.56 29.57
N GLY A 197 -0.08 -1.79 30.88
CA GLY A 197 -1.05 -2.61 31.62
C GLY A 197 -2.45 -2.02 31.83
N SER A 198 -2.70 -0.73 31.57
CA SER A 198 -4.03 -0.12 31.70
C SER A 198 -4.20 1.11 30.81
N TYR A 199 -5.45 1.45 30.52
CA TYR A 199 -5.84 2.64 29.80
C TYR A 199 -6.87 3.45 30.58
N SER A 200 -6.70 4.77 30.66
CA SER A 200 -7.64 5.67 31.34
C SER A 200 -8.55 6.36 30.33
N LEU A 201 -9.84 6.09 30.39
CA LEU A 201 -10.86 6.71 29.54
C LEU A 201 -11.67 7.71 30.34
N SER A 202 -11.65 8.98 29.92
CA SER A 202 -12.41 10.04 30.57
C SER A 202 -13.92 9.93 30.28
N SER A 203 -14.71 10.33 31.28
CA SER A 203 -16.16 10.51 31.14
C SER A 203 -16.55 11.52 30.05
N ALA A 204 -15.70 12.50 29.81
CA ALA A 204 -15.90 13.50 28.75
C ALA A 204 -15.93 12.90 27.33
N TYR A 205 -15.40 11.70 27.16
CA TYR A 205 -15.42 10.98 25.89
C TYR A 205 -16.40 9.80 25.88
N SER A 206 -16.45 9.05 26.98
CA SER A 206 -17.31 7.88 27.07
C SER A 206 -18.79 8.20 27.27
N GLY A 207 -19.09 9.40 27.80
CA GLY A 207 -20.45 9.77 28.18
C GLY A 207 -20.94 9.10 29.48
N TYR A 208 -20.07 8.36 30.19
CA TYR A 208 -20.44 7.64 31.40
C TYR A 208 -19.64 8.12 32.63
N SER A 209 -18.58 7.47 32.95
CA SER A 209 -17.69 7.80 34.07
C SER A 209 -16.23 7.69 33.66
N ASN A 210 -15.32 8.21 34.47
CA ASN A 210 -13.90 7.91 34.27
C ASN A 210 -13.67 6.40 34.52
N GLN A 211 -13.03 5.76 33.56
CA GLN A 211 -12.81 4.31 33.57
C GLN A 211 -11.31 4.01 33.49
N THR A 212 -10.87 3.03 34.25
CA THR A 212 -9.55 2.41 34.10
C THR A 212 -9.73 1.03 33.54
N ILE A 213 -9.37 0.85 32.29
CA ILE A 213 -9.51 -0.42 31.55
C ILE A 213 -8.19 -1.18 31.71
N ALA A 214 -8.23 -2.28 32.46
CA ALA A 214 -7.07 -3.14 32.65
C ALA A 214 -6.77 -3.93 31.35
N GLN A 215 -5.50 -4.12 31.05
CA GLN A 215 -5.07 -4.97 29.96
C GLN A 215 -5.43 -6.45 30.28
N THR A 216 -5.98 -7.14 29.30
CA THR A 216 -6.17 -8.58 29.41
C THR A 216 -4.89 -9.29 29.00
N THR A 217 -4.29 -10.04 29.91
CA THR A 217 -3.08 -10.82 29.67
C THR A 217 -3.41 -12.20 29.10
N GLY A 218 -2.44 -12.82 28.42
CA GLY A 218 -2.57 -14.19 27.92
C GLY A 218 -3.54 -14.37 26.75
N LEU A 219 -3.84 -13.30 26.00
CA LEU A 219 -4.62 -13.44 24.76
C LEU A 219 -3.85 -14.33 23.77
N THR A 220 -4.57 -15.26 23.16
CA THR A 220 -4.10 -16.05 22.01
C THR A 220 -4.66 -15.47 20.72
N TRP A 221 -4.01 -15.78 19.60
CA TRP A 221 -4.31 -15.12 18.35
C TRP A 221 -4.54 -16.11 17.21
N LYS A 222 -5.46 -15.76 16.34
CA LYS A 222 -5.79 -16.54 15.15
C LYS A 222 -5.78 -15.65 13.91
N VAL A 223 -5.43 -16.24 12.79
CA VAL A 223 -5.56 -15.57 11.48
C VAL A 223 -7.03 -15.34 11.18
N LEU A 224 -7.40 -14.08 10.99
CA LEU A 224 -8.73 -13.69 10.55
C LEU A 224 -8.78 -13.51 9.04
N ASN A 225 -7.74 -12.94 8.45
CA ASN A 225 -7.70 -12.64 7.03
C ASN A 225 -6.29 -12.78 6.48
N VAL A 226 -6.19 -13.23 5.23
CA VAL A 226 -4.94 -13.31 4.47
C VAL A 226 -5.11 -12.44 3.23
N ASP A 227 -4.42 -11.32 3.18
CA ASP A 227 -4.49 -10.35 2.10
C ASP A 227 -3.20 -10.41 1.27
N LYS A 228 -3.30 -11.18 0.17
CA LYS A 228 -2.17 -11.36 -0.75
C LYS A 228 -1.86 -10.10 -1.59
N GLU A 229 -2.84 -9.24 -1.78
CA GLU A 229 -2.67 -8.01 -2.55
C GLU A 229 -1.88 -6.96 -1.77
N ASN A 230 -2.18 -6.84 -0.47
CA ASN A 230 -1.48 -5.91 0.42
C ASN A 230 -0.34 -6.55 1.21
N ASP A 231 -0.06 -7.84 0.98
CA ASP A 231 0.99 -8.62 1.64
C ASP A 231 0.88 -8.59 3.18
N THR A 232 -0.35 -8.72 3.68
CA THR A 232 -0.66 -8.66 5.11
C THR A 232 -1.52 -9.83 5.58
N VAL A 233 -1.38 -10.13 6.87
CA VAL A 233 -2.22 -11.08 7.58
C VAL A 233 -2.85 -10.36 8.76
N ASP A 234 -4.19 -10.29 8.81
CA ASP A 234 -4.89 -9.80 9.97
C ASP A 234 -5.05 -10.94 10.98
N ILE A 235 -4.56 -10.74 12.18
CA ILE A 235 -4.77 -11.63 13.31
C ILE A 235 -5.73 -11.00 14.31
N ILE A 236 -6.55 -11.82 14.93
CA ILE A 236 -7.55 -11.41 15.92
C ILE A 236 -7.34 -12.19 17.21
N SER A 237 -7.60 -11.55 18.35
CA SER A 237 -7.66 -12.29 19.62
C SER A 237 -8.72 -13.39 19.56
N THR A 238 -8.37 -14.60 20.01
CA THR A 238 -9.29 -15.74 20.00
C THR A 238 -10.53 -15.44 20.82
N ASN A 239 -10.35 -14.81 21.97
CA ASN A 239 -11.44 -14.34 22.82
C ASN A 239 -11.42 -12.83 22.95
N PRO A 240 -12.57 -12.20 23.19
CA PRO A 240 -12.63 -10.80 23.62
C PRO A 240 -11.85 -10.58 24.92
N THR A 241 -11.54 -9.32 25.23
CA THR A 241 -10.89 -8.95 26.48
C THR A 241 -11.76 -9.30 27.70
N SER A 242 -11.14 -9.56 28.84
CA SER A 242 -11.85 -9.73 30.09
C SER A 242 -12.34 -8.39 30.66
N SER A 243 -11.63 -7.32 30.37
CA SER A 243 -12.05 -5.96 30.70
C SER A 243 -13.04 -5.45 29.66
N THR A 244 -13.96 -4.63 30.12
CA THR A 244 -15.04 -4.06 29.33
C THR A 244 -14.94 -2.54 29.29
N VAL A 245 -15.55 -1.94 28.27
CA VAL A 245 -15.59 -0.47 28.10
C VAL A 245 -17.04 -0.03 28.00
N TYR A 246 -17.40 0.94 28.82
CA TYR A 246 -18.73 1.51 28.87
C TYR A 246 -18.81 2.77 28.03
N PHE A 247 -19.75 2.82 27.08
CA PHE A 247 -20.10 4.01 26.32
C PHE A 247 -21.58 4.35 26.55
N LYS A 248 -21.90 5.66 26.59
CA LYS A 248 -23.24 6.14 26.80
C LYS A 248 -23.53 7.42 26.02
N GLY A 249 -24.73 7.53 25.50
CA GLY A 249 -25.30 8.72 24.89
C GLY A 249 -24.53 9.25 23.69
N ILE A 250 -24.67 10.55 23.42
CA ILE A 250 -24.07 11.22 22.27
C ILE A 250 -22.55 11.14 22.29
N LEU A 251 -21.94 11.34 23.46
CA LEU A 251 -20.47 11.27 23.58
C LEU A 251 -19.95 9.88 23.29
N GLY A 252 -20.60 8.85 23.82
CA GLY A 252 -20.27 7.47 23.49
C GLY A 252 -20.43 7.17 22.01
N TYR A 253 -21.52 7.60 21.39
CA TYR A 253 -21.76 7.46 19.95
C TYR A 253 -20.68 8.15 19.12
N ASN A 254 -20.34 9.38 19.45
CA ASN A 254 -19.37 10.18 18.72
C ASN A 254 -17.94 9.67 18.86
N ASN A 255 -17.56 9.20 20.05
CA ASN A 255 -16.17 8.87 20.38
C ASN A 255 -15.87 7.37 20.47
N GLY A 256 -16.92 6.53 20.54
CA GLY A 256 -16.76 5.10 20.78
C GLY A 256 -15.76 4.42 19.81
N PRO A 257 -15.92 4.53 18.48
CA PRO A 257 -15.01 3.88 17.54
C PRO A 257 -13.56 4.32 17.73
N TYR A 258 -13.32 5.61 17.98
CA TYR A 258 -11.99 6.13 18.26
C TYR A 258 -11.37 5.46 19.48
N PHE A 259 -12.06 5.50 20.62
CA PHE A 259 -11.49 4.99 21.85
C PHE A 259 -11.38 3.47 21.91
N MET A 260 -12.26 2.73 21.23
CA MET A 260 -12.09 1.30 21.03
C MET A 260 -10.72 0.99 20.39
N ASN A 261 -10.35 1.77 19.36
CA ASN A 261 -9.07 1.62 18.68
C ASN A 261 -7.89 2.10 19.54
N GLU A 262 -8.00 3.25 20.18
CA GLU A 262 -6.93 3.79 21.03
C GLU A 262 -6.61 2.88 22.23
N ILE A 263 -7.63 2.29 22.84
CA ILE A 263 -7.42 1.32 23.92
C ILE A 263 -6.68 0.08 23.40
N CYS A 264 -7.13 -0.47 22.26
CA CYS A 264 -6.46 -1.61 21.65
C CYS A 264 -5.02 -1.27 21.23
N LYS A 265 -4.81 -0.10 20.62
CA LYS A 265 -3.48 0.39 20.24
C LYS A 265 -2.56 0.52 21.44
N ALA A 266 -3.04 1.12 22.52
CA ALA A 266 -2.25 1.32 23.74
C ALA A 266 -1.89 0.01 24.45
N GLN A 267 -2.77 -0.99 24.41
CA GLN A 267 -2.63 -2.19 25.22
C GLN A 267 -2.12 -3.42 24.45
N TYR A 268 -2.37 -3.52 23.16
CA TYR A 268 -2.14 -4.76 22.39
C TYR A 268 -1.23 -4.61 21.18
N SER A 269 -0.61 -3.44 20.97
CA SER A 269 0.41 -3.23 19.96
C SER A 269 1.74 -3.89 20.31
N ASN A 270 2.57 -4.15 19.30
CA ASN A 270 3.96 -4.56 19.49
C ASN A 270 4.89 -3.59 18.79
N LYS A 271 5.55 -2.74 19.58
CA LYS A 271 6.49 -1.71 19.09
C LYS A 271 7.77 -2.31 18.53
N THR A 272 8.21 -3.43 19.09
CA THR A 272 9.38 -4.16 18.63
C THR A 272 9.18 -4.68 17.20
N LEU A 273 8.00 -5.21 16.89
CA LEU A 273 7.64 -5.64 15.53
C LEU A 273 7.19 -4.47 14.64
N GLY A 274 6.92 -3.30 15.20
CA GLY A 274 6.43 -2.14 14.48
C GLY A 274 4.98 -2.26 14.02
N VAL A 275 4.13 -2.96 14.79
CA VAL A 275 2.72 -3.18 14.46
C VAL A 275 1.79 -2.62 15.54
N GLU A 276 0.67 -2.07 15.09
CA GLU A 276 -0.34 -1.48 15.97
C GLU A 276 -1.61 -2.33 15.99
N ALA A 277 -2.19 -2.44 17.18
CA ALA A 277 -3.48 -3.07 17.36
C ALA A 277 -4.62 -2.03 17.22
N ARG A 278 -5.75 -2.49 16.77
CA ARG A 278 -7.04 -1.79 16.77
C ARG A 278 -8.15 -2.73 17.19
N ASN A 279 -9.32 -2.21 17.50
CA ASN A 279 -10.49 -3.05 17.71
C ASN A 279 -11.04 -3.54 16.36
N ILE A 280 -11.68 -4.73 16.37
CA ILE A 280 -12.44 -5.20 15.21
C ILE A 280 -13.47 -4.16 14.77
N ASN A 281 -13.61 -3.96 13.47
CA ASN A 281 -14.63 -3.10 12.89
C ASN A 281 -15.60 -3.88 11.98
N LEU A 282 -16.59 -3.20 11.46
CA LEU A 282 -17.60 -3.85 10.63
C LEU A 282 -17.05 -4.39 9.31
N LEU A 283 -16.06 -3.70 8.71
CA LEU A 283 -15.45 -4.16 7.45
C LEU A 283 -14.66 -5.46 7.65
N ASP A 284 -14.02 -5.65 8.81
CA ASP A 284 -13.33 -6.91 9.15
C ASP A 284 -14.30 -8.09 9.17
N MET A 285 -15.54 -7.84 9.52
CA MET A 285 -16.59 -8.87 9.53
C MET A 285 -17.22 -9.03 8.13
N GLU A 286 -17.60 -7.94 7.49
CA GLU A 286 -18.32 -7.97 6.23
C GLU A 286 -17.54 -8.61 5.08
N LYS A 287 -16.22 -8.47 5.06
CA LYS A 287 -15.38 -9.12 4.04
C LYS A 287 -15.45 -10.65 4.05
N HIS A 288 -15.95 -11.24 5.12
CA HIS A 288 -16.15 -12.68 5.25
C HIS A 288 -17.57 -13.15 4.96
N LEU A 289 -18.49 -12.23 4.64
CA LEU A 289 -19.86 -12.60 4.28
C LEU A 289 -19.84 -13.47 3.02
N THR A 290 -20.48 -14.62 3.13
CA THR A 290 -20.79 -15.46 1.96
C THR A 290 -21.85 -14.80 1.10
N PRO A 291 -22.07 -15.22 -0.16
CA PRO A 291 -23.22 -14.74 -0.96
C PRO A 291 -24.55 -14.89 -0.23
N THR A 292 -24.74 -15.98 0.51
CA THR A 292 -25.94 -16.19 1.36
C THR A 292 -25.98 -15.20 2.52
N GLY A 293 -24.85 -14.93 3.17
CA GLY A 293 -24.74 -13.94 4.24
C GLY A 293 -25.05 -12.53 3.76
N ILE A 294 -24.54 -12.14 2.58
CA ILE A 294 -24.87 -10.85 1.94
C ILE A 294 -26.36 -10.76 1.65
N LYS A 295 -26.96 -11.82 1.10
CA LYS A 295 -28.39 -11.87 0.84
C LYS A 295 -29.19 -11.75 2.14
N SER A 296 -28.84 -12.51 3.17
CA SER A 296 -29.49 -12.49 4.49
C SER A 296 -29.40 -11.10 5.13
N ARG A 297 -28.25 -10.45 5.05
CA ARG A 297 -28.07 -9.07 5.52
C ARG A 297 -28.97 -8.08 4.77
N ASN A 298 -28.99 -8.14 3.44
CA ASN A 298 -29.73 -7.20 2.62
C ASN A 298 -31.24 -7.38 2.73
N GLU A 299 -31.69 -8.62 2.95
CA GLU A 299 -33.10 -8.97 3.10
C GLU A 299 -33.57 -8.92 4.55
N TYR A 300 -32.67 -8.69 5.51
CA TYR A 300 -33.03 -8.67 6.91
C TYR A 300 -34.13 -7.64 7.13
N ASN A 301 -35.21 -8.15 7.68
CA ASN A 301 -36.35 -7.38 8.15
C ASN A 301 -36.73 -7.94 9.51
N LYS A 302 -36.93 -7.10 10.50
CA LYS A 302 -37.26 -7.50 11.88
C LYS A 302 -38.69 -8.13 12.00
N GLY A 303 -39.26 -8.55 10.89
CA GLY A 303 -40.57 -9.19 10.86
C GLY A 303 -41.76 -8.22 10.86
N ASP A 304 -41.47 -6.92 10.80
CA ASP A 304 -42.47 -5.87 10.78
C ASP A 304 -42.27 -4.96 9.55
N SER A 305 -43.32 -4.72 8.79
CA SER A 305 -43.31 -3.84 7.61
C SER A 305 -42.95 -2.38 7.94
N THR A 306 -42.95 -2.01 9.21
CA THR A 306 -42.57 -0.66 9.68
C THR A 306 -41.06 -0.44 9.69
N TYR A 307 -40.25 -1.51 9.63
CA TYR A 307 -38.80 -1.44 9.57
C TYR A 307 -38.33 -1.43 8.12
N ALA A 308 -37.34 -0.57 7.83
CA ALA A 308 -36.69 -0.59 6.52
C ALA A 308 -35.69 -1.73 6.45
N LYS A 309 -35.46 -2.26 5.24
CA LYS A 309 -34.40 -3.23 4.97
C LYS A 309 -33.02 -2.55 4.98
N TYR A 310 -31.97 -3.32 5.23
CA TYR A 310 -30.60 -2.83 5.14
C TYR A 310 -30.33 -2.12 3.81
N GLY A 311 -29.68 -0.96 3.88
CA GLY A 311 -29.35 -0.15 2.70
C GLY A 311 -30.50 0.68 2.10
N THR A 312 -31.71 0.55 2.63
CA THR A 312 -32.84 1.37 2.20
C THR A 312 -32.99 2.63 3.05
N THR A 313 -33.74 3.63 2.55
CA THR A 313 -33.96 4.89 3.25
C THR A 313 -35.37 4.98 3.79
N LYS A 314 -35.51 5.66 4.93
CA LYS A 314 -36.79 6.04 5.52
C LYS A 314 -36.77 7.51 5.92
N THR A 315 -37.84 8.24 5.60
CA THR A 315 -37.96 9.64 5.98
C THR A 315 -38.99 9.76 7.12
N TYR A 316 -38.60 10.44 8.17
CA TYR A 316 -39.42 10.77 9.30
C TYR A 316 -39.94 12.20 9.16
N THR A 317 -41.22 12.38 9.16
CA THR A 317 -41.88 13.66 8.87
C THR A 317 -42.24 14.47 10.11
N SER A 318 -42.11 13.87 11.29
CA SER A 318 -42.30 14.53 12.57
C SER A 318 -40.98 14.95 13.19
N ASN A 319 -41.00 15.78 14.23
CA ASN A 319 -39.83 16.16 14.98
C ASN A 319 -39.05 14.91 15.46
N THR A 320 -37.94 14.64 14.81
CA THR A 320 -37.12 13.51 15.10
C THR A 320 -35.79 13.99 15.65
N LYS A 321 -35.43 13.52 16.82
CA LYS A 321 -34.14 13.79 17.44
C LYS A 321 -33.09 12.90 16.82
N TYR A 322 -31.88 13.42 16.64
CA TYR A 322 -30.73 12.69 16.10
C TYR A 322 -29.41 13.24 16.73
N PRO A 323 -28.33 12.46 16.75
CA PRO A 323 -27.08 12.94 17.29
C PRO A 323 -26.56 14.13 16.51
N SER A 324 -26.11 15.16 17.25
CA SER A 324 -25.30 16.23 16.67
C SER A 324 -23.89 15.70 16.47
N LEU A 325 -23.48 15.54 15.24
CA LEU A 325 -22.12 15.13 14.90
C LEU A 325 -21.24 16.37 14.77
N TYR A 326 -20.01 16.24 15.22
CA TYR A 326 -19.05 17.33 15.20
C TYR A 326 -18.26 17.36 13.89
N ALA A 327 -17.86 18.56 13.47
CA ALA A 327 -17.32 18.80 12.15
C ALA A 327 -16.00 18.04 11.82
N ASN A 328 -15.29 17.59 12.84
CA ASN A 328 -14.04 16.85 12.67
C ASN A 328 -14.23 15.34 12.65
N GLN A 329 -15.46 14.84 12.68
CA GLN A 329 -15.75 13.43 12.47
C GLN A 329 -15.96 13.13 11.00
N LYS A 330 -15.45 12.01 10.53
CA LYS A 330 -15.76 11.54 9.20
C LYS A 330 -17.26 11.23 9.10
N GLY A 331 -17.89 11.70 8.02
CA GLY A 331 -19.32 11.61 7.85
C GLY A 331 -20.13 12.59 8.71
N ALA A 332 -19.49 13.40 9.55
CA ALA A 332 -20.16 14.49 10.23
C ALA A 332 -20.58 15.55 9.21
N GLY A 333 -21.84 15.75 9.09
CA GLY A 333 -22.41 16.90 8.37
C GLY A 333 -22.59 18.10 9.30
N PRO A 334 -22.71 19.31 8.76
CA PRO A 334 -23.30 20.41 9.51
C PRO A 334 -24.68 20.00 9.96
N ASN A 335 -25.26 20.64 10.97
CA ASN A 335 -26.62 20.43 11.44
C ASN A 335 -27.60 20.19 10.28
N VAL A 336 -27.78 18.95 9.93
CA VAL A 336 -28.57 18.57 8.77
C VAL A 336 -29.86 17.98 9.22
N SER A 337 -30.96 18.42 8.58
CA SER A 337 -32.25 17.80 8.71
C SER A 337 -32.30 16.40 8.09
N THR A 338 -31.22 16.01 7.42
CA THR A 338 -31.08 14.69 6.83
C THR A 338 -29.74 14.09 7.27
N ILE A 339 -29.75 12.87 7.78
CA ILE A 339 -28.55 12.07 8.01
C ILE A 339 -28.42 11.10 6.85
N SER A 340 -27.97 11.61 5.73
CA SER A 340 -27.71 10.82 4.53
C SER A 340 -26.23 10.71 4.21
N GLN A 341 -25.36 11.00 5.17
CA GLN A 341 -23.91 10.85 5.04
C GLN A 341 -23.55 9.37 4.86
N PRO A 342 -22.83 8.99 3.81
CA PRO A 342 -22.57 7.59 3.52
C PRO A 342 -21.92 6.83 4.68
N ASP A 343 -21.03 7.47 5.39
CA ASP A 343 -20.24 6.86 6.45
C ASP A 343 -21.03 6.62 7.75
N ILE A 344 -22.07 7.39 7.98
CA ILE A 344 -22.96 7.26 9.13
C ILE A 344 -24.11 6.31 8.84
N THR A 345 -24.73 6.50 7.69
CA THR A 345 -26.01 5.85 7.39
C THR A 345 -25.85 4.43 6.88
N LYS A 346 -24.68 4.03 6.43
CA LYS A 346 -24.41 2.68 5.93
C LYS A 346 -24.03 1.69 7.01
N GLY A 347 -23.74 2.14 8.22
CA GLY A 347 -23.36 1.28 9.34
C GLY A 347 -22.07 0.52 9.19
N ASN A 348 -21.34 0.80 8.14
CA ASN A 348 -20.03 0.27 7.85
C ASN A 348 -18.95 1.34 8.01
N ASP A 349 -19.23 2.38 8.78
CA ASP A 349 -18.23 3.34 9.20
C ASP A 349 -17.17 2.62 10.03
N PRO A 350 -15.97 2.32 9.44
CA PRO A 350 -14.98 1.49 10.10
C PRO A 350 -14.27 2.22 11.23
N TYR A 351 -14.60 3.48 11.46
CA TYR A 351 -13.85 4.42 12.23
C TYR A 351 -12.74 5.09 11.42
N GLU A 352 -12.73 6.37 11.41
CA GLU A 352 -11.64 7.16 10.81
C GLU A 352 -11.48 8.55 11.45
N GLU A 353 -11.99 8.74 12.66
CA GLU A 353 -11.75 9.99 13.37
C GLU A 353 -10.27 10.11 13.73
N SER A 354 -9.68 11.21 13.29
CA SER A 354 -8.30 11.54 13.65
C SER A 354 -8.17 12.12 15.06
N LYS A 355 -9.27 12.54 15.66
CA LYS A 355 -9.30 13.20 16.97
C LYS A 355 -10.57 12.86 17.73
N PRO A 356 -10.49 12.62 19.03
CA PRO A 356 -11.68 12.48 19.88
C PRO A 356 -12.40 13.81 20.01
N ILE A 357 -13.73 13.75 20.19
CA ILE A 357 -14.58 14.91 20.33
C ILE A 357 -15.02 15.05 21.77
N VAL A 358 -14.70 16.17 22.33
CA VAL A 358 -15.24 16.58 23.61
C VAL A 358 -16.13 17.80 23.44
N GLN A 359 -17.10 17.89 24.29
CA GLN A 359 -17.93 19.05 24.43
C GLN A 359 -17.13 20.18 25.05
N LYS A 360 -17.01 21.32 24.39
CA LYS A 360 -16.14 22.41 24.81
C LYS A 360 -16.84 23.71 25.10
N ASN A 361 -18.05 23.87 24.62
CA ASN A 361 -18.77 25.15 24.71
C ASN A 361 -20.28 24.96 24.82
N THR A 362 -20.97 26.04 25.11
CA THR A 362 -22.43 26.06 25.32
C THR A 362 -23.24 25.86 24.04
N THR A 363 -22.63 25.86 22.88
CA THR A 363 -23.31 25.64 21.60
C THR A 363 -23.31 24.18 21.19
N GLU A 364 -22.48 23.36 21.82
CA GLU A 364 -22.44 21.92 21.62
C GLU A 364 -23.32 21.21 22.63
N PRO A 365 -23.84 19.99 22.32
CA PRO A 365 -24.61 19.22 23.28
C PRO A 365 -23.90 19.03 24.60
N THR A 366 -24.53 19.41 25.71
CA THR A 366 -23.94 19.38 27.04
C THR A 366 -24.27 18.13 27.84
N ASN A 367 -25.22 17.34 27.33
CA ASN A 367 -25.66 16.10 27.96
C ASN A 367 -26.36 15.21 26.94
N ASP A 368 -26.71 14.02 27.34
CA ASP A 368 -27.35 13.03 26.53
C ASP A 368 -28.72 13.43 25.98
N SER A 369 -29.37 14.43 26.57
CA SER A 369 -30.64 14.95 26.13
C SER A 369 -30.55 16.06 25.08
N THR A 370 -29.33 16.54 24.81
CA THR A 370 -29.08 17.64 23.89
C THR A 370 -28.53 17.15 22.57
N TYR A 371 -29.35 17.08 21.56
CA TYR A 371 -28.97 16.71 20.19
C TYR A 371 -29.83 17.46 19.18
N GLY A 372 -29.40 17.35 17.91
CA GLY A 372 -30.11 17.97 16.81
C GLY A 372 -31.54 17.44 16.68
N THR A 373 -32.40 18.31 16.20
CA THR A 373 -33.76 17.93 15.82
C THR A 373 -34.02 18.41 14.40
N GLY A 374 -34.73 17.61 13.64
CA GLY A 374 -35.10 17.95 12.28
C GLY A 374 -36.32 17.20 11.82
N SER A 375 -37.09 17.86 10.95
CA SER A 375 -38.21 17.26 10.28
C SER A 375 -38.33 17.89 8.88
N PRO A 376 -38.27 17.08 7.84
CA PRO A 376 -38.08 15.64 7.84
C PRO A 376 -36.64 15.22 8.11
N LEU A 377 -36.44 14.07 8.73
CA LEU A 377 -35.15 13.39 8.88
C LEU A 377 -35.13 12.16 7.97
N THR A 378 -34.17 12.11 7.07
CA THR A 378 -33.97 10.94 6.18
C THR A 378 -32.82 10.10 6.69
N VAL A 379 -33.06 8.82 6.93
CA VAL A 379 -32.07 7.86 7.48
C VAL A 379 -31.96 6.67 6.55
N THR A 380 -30.74 6.31 6.15
CA THR A 380 -30.46 5.04 5.47
C THR A 380 -30.28 3.95 6.51
N GLN A 381 -31.02 2.88 6.36
CA GLN A 381 -31.00 1.74 7.27
C GLN A 381 -29.65 1.02 7.20
N THR A 382 -28.95 0.96 8.30
CA THR A 382 -27.68 0.23 8.43
C THR A 382 -27.74 -0.87 9.49
N TYR A 383 -28.86 -0.97 10.17
CA TYR A 383 -29.09 -2.01 11.15
C TYR A 383 -29.33 -3.36 10.47
N TYR A 384 -28.65 -4.37 10.92
CA TYR A 384 -28.92 -5.76 10.57
C TYR A 384 -28.58 -6.69 11.74
N ASN A 385 -29.22 -7.82 11.77
CA ASN A 385 -29.02 -8.82 12.81
C ASN A 385 -29.08 -10.21 12.17
N ILE A 386 -27.93 -10.72 11.78
CA ILE A 386 -27.78 -12.07 11.24
C ILE A 386 -26.80 -12.87 12.09
N SER A 387 -27.03 -14.16 12.19
CA SER A 387 -26.17 -15.04 12.99
C SER A 387 -24.77 -15.18 12.40
N ILE A 388 -23.76 -15.25 13.27
CA ILE A 388 -22.39 -15.59 12.90
C ILE A 388 -22.27 -17.10 12.84
N ASN A 389 -22.53 -17.65 11.67
CA ASN A 389 -22.47 -19.09 11.39
C ASN A 389 -21.85 -19.35 10.02
N ASP A 390 -21.54 -20.60 9.71
CA ASP A 390 -20.88 -21.01 8.46
C ASP A 390 -21.67 -20.62 7.22
N THR A 391 -22.98 -20.61 7.28
CA THR A 391 -23.83 -20.18 6.16
C THR A 391 -23.61 -18.73 5.80
N ASN A 392 -23.45 -17.86 6.80
CA ASN A 392 -23.32 -16.42 6.61
C ASN A 392 -21.85 -15.94 6.50
N TYR A 393 -20.92 -16.59 7.20
CA TYR A 393 -19.52 -16.15 7.31
C TYR A 393 -18.48 -17.21 6.90
N GLY A 394 -18.91 -18.38 6.41
CA GLY A 394 -18.00 -19.42 6.00
C GLY A 394 -17.04 -19.83 7.12
N THR A 395 -15.78 -20.08 6.76
CA THR A 395 -14.74 -20.51 7.70
C THR A 395 -14.41 -19.49 8.79
N ALA A 396 -14.68 -18.22 8.55
CA ALA A 396 -14.45 -17.16 9.54
C ALA A 396 -15.46 -17.18 10.69
N SER A 397 -16.59 -17.87 10.54
CA SER A 397 -17.62 -17.96 11.58
C SER A 397 -17.07 -18.51 12.90
N SER A 398 -16.24 -19.55 12.84
CA SER A 398 -15.63 -20.18 14.03
C SER A 398 -14.66 -19.26 14.79
N ILE A 399 -14.15 -18.21 14.10
CA ILE A 399 -13.27 -17.21 14.69
C ILE A 399 -14.09 -16.04 15.19
N LEU A 400 -15.02 -15.56 14.39
CA LEU A 400 -15.84 -14.38 14.71
C LEU A 400 -16.86 -14.66 15.81
N ALA A 401 -17.43 -15.87 15.85
CA ALA A 401 -18.39 -16.27 16.87
C ALA A 401 -17.77 -16.28 18.27
N ASN A 402 -18.45 -15.68 19.22
CA ASN A 402 -18.10 -15.73 20.64
C ASN A 402 -19.34 -15.61 21.52
N SER A 403 -19.35 -16.28 22.65
CA SER A 403 -20.45 -16.20 23.63
C SER A 403 -20.46 -14.87 24.40
N THR A 404 -19.33 -14.20 24.47
CA THR A 404 -19.17 -12.90 25.12
C THR A 404 -19.46 -11.78 24.12
N TYR A 405 -20.25 -10.81 24.53
CA TYR A 405 -20.45 -9.59 23.76
C TYR A 405 -19.18 -8.77 23.66
N PHE A 406 -18.90 -8.28 22.48
CA PHE A 406 -17.77 -7.38 22.22
C PHE A 406 -18.14 -6.23 21.30
N TRP A 407 -17.51 -5.09 21.52
CA TRP A 407 -17.64 -3.91 20.68
C TRP A 407 -17.07 -4.15 19.29
N VAL A 408 -17.77 -3.64 18.29
CA VAL A 408 -17.31 -3.48 16.92
C VAL A 408 -17.10 -1.99 16.68
N ALA A 409 -15.92 -1.56 16.28
CA ALA A 409 -15.57 -0.15 16.10
C ALA A 409 -16.27 0.42 14.84
N ALA A 410 -17.59 0.54 14.93
CA ALA A 410 -18.43 1.10 13.88
C ALA A 410 -19.71 1.67 14.51
N ARG A 411 -20.23 2.72 13.88
CA ARG A 411 -21.57 3.26 14.18
C ARG A 411 -22.60 2.54 13.34
N TYR A 412 -23.83 2.62 13.76
CA TYR A 412 -24.97 2.22 12.92
C TYR A 412 -26.13 3.19 13.06
N VAL A 413 -26.94 3.20 12.03
CA VAL A 413 -28.25 3.85 12.04
C VAL A 413 -29.27 2.82 11.68
N GLY A 414 -30.30 2.71 12.50
CA GLY A 414 -31.41 1.80 12.29
C GLY A 414 -32.73 2.54 12.18
N THR A 415 -33.75 1.85 11.72
CA THR A 415 -35.12 2.34 11.68
C THR A 415 -36.03 1.45 12.50
N SER A 416 -36.93 2.05 13.21
CA SER A 416 -38.05 1.41 13.90
C SER A 416 -39.33 2.09 13.45
N SER A 417 -40.49 1.61 13.88
CA SER A 417 -41.81 2.08 13.41
C SER A 417 -41.92 3.60 13.29
N SER A 418 -41.64 4.33 14.35
CA SER A 418 -41.73 5.78 14.43
C SER A 418 -40.40 6.47 14.77
N THR A 419 -39.35 5.72 15.00
CA THR A 419 -38.08 6.24 15.49
C THR A 419 -36.90 5.83 14.64
N ALA A 420 -35.87 6.70 14.52
CA ALA A 420 -34.57 6.33 14.10
C ALA A 420 -33.72 5.87 15.31
N ILE A 421 -32.89 4.88 15.12
CA ILE A 421 -32.05 4.30 16.16
C ILE A 421 -30.59 4.59 15.79
N PHE A 422 -29.86 5.21 16.69
CA PHE A 422 -28.45 5.53 16.55
C PHE A 422 -27.64 4.79 17.61
N GLY A 423 -26.53 4.17 17.23
CA GLY A 423 -25.76 3.43 18.20
C GLY A 423 -24.39 3.00 17.72
N LEU A 424 -23.70 2.32 18.62
CA LEU A 424 -22.45 1.60 18.34
C LEU A 424 -22.79 0.14 18.09
N ARG A 425 -21.97 -0.48 17.24
CA ARG A 425 -22.12 -1.91 16.96
C ARG A 425 -21.46 -2.75 18.05
N PHE A 426 -22.11 -3.85 18.31
CA PHE A 426 -21.53 -4.96 19.05
C PHE A 426 -21.81 -6.28 18.34
N ALA A 427 -21.11 -7.33 18.70
CA ALA A 427 -21.33 -8.66 18.16
C ALA A 427 -21.28 -9.73 19.25
N ARG A 428 -21.97 -10.81 18.97
CA ARG A 428 -21.96 -12.10 19.66
C ARG A 428 -22.30 -13.16 18.60
N THR A 429 -22.31 -14.43 18.94
CA THR A 429 -22.62 -15.51 17.98
C THR A 429 -23.91 -15.32 17.19
N ASP A 430 -24.93 -14.77 17.80
CA ASP A 430 -26.29 -14.69 17.26
C ASP A 430 -26.77 -13.27 16.94
N THR A 431 -26.06 -12.23 17.36
CA THR A 431 -26.56 -10.87 17.26
C THR A 431 -25.51 -9.81 16.94
N TYR A 432 -25.98 -8.76 16.29
CA TYR A 432 -25.27 -7.50 16.10
C TYR A 432 -26.17 -6.35 16.51
N GLY A 433 -25.57 -5.26 16.80
CA GLY A 433 -26.27 -4.04 17.06
C GLY A 433 -25.90 -3.50 18.43
N GLY A 434 -26.53 -2.52 18.84
CA GLY A 434 -26.34 -1.77 20.05
C GLY A 434 -26.88 -0.39 19.80
N TYR A 435 -27.40 0.24 20.79
CA TYR A 435 -27.94 1.58 20.63
C TYR A 435 -27.63 2.39 21.87
N MET A 436 -27.27 3.62 21.62
CA MET A 436 -26.94 4.57 22.67
C MET A 436 -28.12 5.50 22.97
N PHE A 437 -28.98 5.68 21.97
CA PHE A 437 -30.20 6.48 22.12
C PHE A 437 -31.12 6.27 20.91
N PHE A 438 -32.39 6.67 21.10
CA PHE A 438 -33.41 6.71 20.06
C PHE A 438 -33.70 8.14 19.63
N SER A 439 -34.22 8.32 18.44
CA SER A 439 -34.68 9.61 17.95
C SER A 439 -35.78 10.29 18.82
N GLY A 440 -36.36 9.55 19.72
CA GLY A 440 -37.28 10.07 20.75
C GLY A 440 -36.57 10.84 21.89
N GLY A 441 -35.27 10.70 22.01
CA GLY A 441 -34.47 11.36 23.05
C GLY A 441 -34.03 10.47 24.21
N ASP A 442 -34.36 9.20 24.18
CA ASP A 442 -33.92 8.25 25.16
C ASP A 442 -32.44 7.91 24.91
N THR A 443 -31.70 7.76 26.00
CA THR A 443 -30.26 7.42 25.96
C THR A 443 -30.00 6.17 26.77
N ASP A 444 -29.22 5.27 26.18
CA ASP A 444 -28.76 4.05 26.83
C ASP A 444 -27.24 4.05 26.94
N GLY A 445 -26.75 3.32 27.90
CA GLY A 445 -25.33 3.03 28.06
C GLY A 445 -25.10 1.54 28.15
N ILE A 446 -24.06 1.07 27.48
CA ILE A 446 -23.73 -0.35 27.39
C ILE A 446 -22.25 -0.58 27.63
N ASN A 447 -21.94 -1.74 28.16
CA ASN A 447 -20.63 -2.17 28.60
C ASN A 447 -20.29 -3.52 27.92
N TYR A 448 -19.32 -3.53 27.01
CA TYR A 448 -18.86 -4.74 26.34
C TYR A 448 -17.32 -4.83 26.31
N ALA A 449 -16.83 -6.02 26.07
CA ALA A 449 -15.43 -6.29 25.85
C ALA A 449 -14.90 -5.66 24.55
N LEU A 450 -13.58 -5.59 24.41
CA LEU A 450 -12.93 -5.29 23.14
C LEU A 450 -12.46 -6.60 22.48
N ARG A 451 -12.19 -6.53 21.19
CA ARG A 451 -11.62 -7.65 20.44
C ARG A 451 -10.51 -7.18 19.53
N PRO A 452 -9.26 -7.18 20.02
CA PRO A 452 -8.13 -6.64 19.30
C PRO A 452 -7.81 -7.39 18.01
N ILE A 453 -7.48 -6.62 16.96
CA ILE A 453 -6.93 -7.07 15.68
C ILE A 453 -5.57 -6.41 15.47
N VAL A 454 -4.64 -7.15 14.85
CA VAL A 454 -3.35 -6.64 14.41
C VAL A 454 -3.14 -7.03 12.95
N SER A 455 -2.83 -6.07 12.10
CA SER A 455 -2.42 -6.33 10.72
C SER A 455 -0.91 -6.52 10.67
N LEU A 456 -0.48 -7.74 10.35
CA LEU A 456 0.92 -8.13 10.28
C LEU A 456 1.41 -8.08 8.84
N PRO A 457 2.45 -7.32 8.50
CA PRO A 457 3.16 -7.53 7.24
C PRO A 457 3.64 -8.98 7.12
N SER A 458 3.45 -9.60 5.98
CA SER A 458 3.77 -11.03 5.78
C SER A 458 5.23 -11.36 6.07
N ARG A 459 6.13 -10.41 5.83
CA ARG A 459 7.57 -10.54 6.12
C ARG A 459 7.91 -10.83 7.59
N LEU A 460 6.97 -10.60 8.50
CA LEU A 460 7.14 -10.96 9.92
C LEU A 460 6.88 -12.44 10.20
N LEU A 461 6.20 -13.15 9.30
CA LEU A 461 5.96 -14.58 9.42
C LEU A 461 7.25 -15.35 9.12
N THR A 462 7.60 -16.30 9.96
CA THR A 462 8.81 -17.08 9.81
C THR A 462 8.50 -18.55 9.55
N GLY A 463 9.02 -19.06 8.42
CA GLY A 463 9.03 -20.48 8.08
C GLY A 463 7.65 -21.16 8.14
N GLU A 464 7.68 -22.45 8.47
CA GLU A 464 6.49 -23.26 8.69
C GLU A 464 6.02 -23.15 10.16
N PRO A 465 4.73 -23.41 10.44
CA PRO A 465 4.21 -23.40 11.80
C PRO A 465 4.98 -24.34 12.72
N THR A 466 5.37 -23.85 13.89
CA THR A 466 5.99 -24.66 14.93
C THR A 466 4.98 -24.91 16.05
N ASN A 467 4.79 -26.16 16.44
CA ASN A 467 3.77 -26.55 17.41
C ASN A 467 2.35 -26.07 17.05
N GLY A 468 2.03 -26.03 15.77
CA GLY A 468 0.70 -25.63 15.27
C GLY A 468 0.43 -24.14 15.26
N ALA A 469 1.45 -23.29 15.43
CA ALA A 469 1.30 -21.85 15.38
C ALA A 469 2.42 -21.22 14.55
N TRP A 470 2.09 -20.17 13.79
CA TRP A 470 3.03 -19.32 13.06
C TRP A 470 3.84 -18.47 14.04
N ASN A 471 5.14 -18.38 13.83
CA ASN A 471 6.03 -17.53 14.60
C ASN A 471 6.30 -16.22 13.87
N LEU A 472 6.68 -15.20 14.64
CA LEU A 472 6.97 -13.87 14.14
C LEU A 472 8.42 -13.49 14.45
N SER A 473 9.08 -12.86 13.49
CA SER A 473 10.40 -12.21 13.69
C SER A 473 10.45 -10.91 12.90
N LYS A 474 11.36 -10.04 13.33
CA LYS A 474 11.64 -8.78 12.64
C LYS A 474 12.72 -8.98 11.59
#